data_98171c7e404cf1acb5947879142d8d78
#
_entry.id   98171c7e404cf1acb5947879142d8d78
#
_cell.length_a   1.000
_cell.length_b   1.000
_cell.length_c   1.000
_cell.angle_alpha   90.00
_cell.angle_beta   90.00
_cell.angle_gamma   90.00
#
_symmetry.space_group_name_H-M   'P 1'
#
loop_
_entity.id
_entity.type
_entity.pdbx_description
1 polymer ?
#
loop_
_entity_poly.entity_id
_entity_poly.type
_entity_poly.pdbx_seq_one_letter_code
_entity_poly.pdbx_strand_id
1 'polypeptide(L)'
;LKSLFYYMSVTLKYPLILVHGIAAKDNTLFWGRIPSVLKRSGVNVFWGNMDSWGNIETNAQSLQKSVDAVLNQTGASKVNIIAHSKGGIDARYLISSLGYANKIASLTTVSTPHRGVEIVDYILGFKQIQTPLARKIAEFLAKLYGDKAPNPYGATIDLSTKSMKEFNLKNPDSTDVYYCSCCAVLKNSFDDLSYFLTYNYIKKVAGHNDGIISAQSAEWGENFYLIHGASHAEIVDIKRKSISGLNIPGEYMKMVEDLISKGF
;
A
#
# COMPACT_ATOMS: atom_id res chain seq x y z
N LEU A 1 -2.53 -11.45 33.89
CA LEU A 1 -2.74 -10.01 33.92
C LEU A 1 -2.97 -9.56 32.49
N LYS A 2 -4.26 -9.38 32.08
CA LYS A 2 -4.64 -8.74 30.82
C LYS A 2 -4.28 -7.26 30.96
N SER A 3 -3.27 -6.80 30.21
CA SER A 3 -3.02 -5.38 30.07
C SER A 3 -4.22 -4.79 29.33
N LEU A 4 -5.10 -4.10 30.07
CA LEU A 4 -6.08 -3.20 29.49
C LEU A 4 -5.26 -2.08 28.82
N PHE A 5 -5.03 -2.18 27.52
CA PHE A 5 -4.67 -1.02 26.73
C PHE A 5 -5.90 -0.10 26.74
N TYR A 6 -5.85 0.89 27.59
CA TYR A 6 -6.73 2.05 27.52
C TYR A 6 -6.36 2.79 26.24
N TYR A 7 -7.03 2.48 25.13
CA TYR A 7 -6.91 3.31 23.94
C TYR A 7 -7.57 4.66 24.28
N MET A 8 -6.76 5.66 24.52
CA MET A 8 -7.24 7.03 24.52
C MET A 8 -7.94 7.23 23.18
N SER A 9 -9.18 7.81 23.20
CA SER A 9 -9.89 8.16 21.97
C SER A 9 -8.99 9.09 21.17
N VAL A 10 -8.51 8.63 20.03
CA VAL A 10 -7.72 9.43 19.09
C VAL A 10 -8.66 9.96 18.01
N THR A 11 -8.56 11.23 17.70
CA THR A 11 -9.43 11.87 16.72
C THR A 11 -8.56 12.42 15.60
N LEU A 12 -8.60 11.77 14.43
CA LEU A 12 -8.12 12.34 13.18
C LEU A 12 -9.05 13.47 12.75
N LYS A 13 -8.48 14.56 12.28
CA LYS A 13 -9.23 15.68 11.72
C LYS A 13 -10.00 15.30 10.46
N TYR A 14 -9.45 14.38 9.68
CA TYR A 14 -10.03 13.91 8.43
C TYR A 14 -10.21 12.38 8.46
N PRO A 15 -11.26 11.84 7.79
CA PRO A 15 -11.47 10.40 7.71
C PRO A 15 -10.29 9.70 7.04
N LEU A 16 -10.06 8.43 7.40
CA LEU A 16 -8.97 7.60 6.90
C LEU A 16 -9.47 6.62 5.85
N ILE A 17 -8.82 6.59 4.69
CA ILE A 17 -9.04 5.57 3.66
C ILE A 17 -7.85 4.59 3.67
N LEU A 18 -8.13 3.29 3.82
CA LEU A 18 -7.16 2.22 3.61
C LEU A 18 -7.20 1.78 2.15
N VAL A 19 -6.01 1.70 1.54
CA VAL A 19 -5.84 1.41 0.10
C VAL A 19 -4.93 0.20 -0.05
N HIS A 20 -5.45 -0.88 -0.61
CA HIS A 20 -4.71 -2.13 -0.80
C HIS A 20 -3.80 -2.11 -2.04
N GLY A 21 -2.91 -3.11 -2.14
CA GLY A 21 -2.05 -3.35 -3.30
C GLY A 21 -2.57 -4.43 -4.25
N ILE A 22 -1.68 -5.00 -5.06
CA ILE A 22 -1.98 -6.11 -5.97
C ILE A 22 -2.42 -7.36 -5.20
N ALA A 23 -3.30 -8.16 -5.81
CA ALA A 23 -3.83 -9.42 -5.27
C ALA A 23 -4.54 -9.29 -3.91
N ALA A 24 -4.99 -8.10 -3.56
CA ALA A 24 -5.62 -7.79 -2.28
C ALA A 24 -7.06 -7.30 -2.47
N LYS A 25 -7.82 -7.25 -1.39
CA LYS A 25 -9.21 -6.75 -1.35
C LYS A 25 -9.45 -5.91 -0.11
N ASP A 26 -10.42 -5.02 -0.20
CA ASP A 26 -10.86 -4.15 0.89
C ASP A 26 -11.76 -4.91 1.88
N ASN A 27 -11.14 -5.78 2.64
CA ASN A 27 -11.82 -6.56 3.67
C ASN A 27 -10.87 -6.92 4.82
N THR A 28 -11.45 -7.41 5.92
CA THR A 28 -10.68 -7.82 7.09
C THR A 28 -9.89 -9.12 6.89
N LEU A 29 -10.13 -9.90 5.81
CA LEU A 29 -9.29 -11.05 5.50
C LEU A 29 -7.89 -10.60 5.10
N PHE A 30 -7.79 -9.55 4.30
CA PHE A 30 -6.52 -8.95 3.90
C PHE A 30 -5.92 -8.05 4.98
N TRP A 31 -6.71 -7.08 5.49
CA TRP A 31 -6.24 -6.08 6.46
C TRP A 31 -6.19 -6.58 7.93
N GLY A 32 -6.48 -7.85 8.16
CA GLY A 32 -6.40 -8.49 9.47
C GLY A 32 -7.19 -7.75 10.56
N ARG A 33 -6.51 -7.41 11.66
CA ARG A 33 -7.08 -6.70 12.82
C ARG A 33 -6.99 -5.18 12.71
N ILE A 34 -6.22 -4.65 11.75
CA ILE A 34 -5.94 -3.21 11.60
C ILE A 34 -7.23 -2.37 11.63
N PRO A 35 -8.23 -2.60 10.74
CA PRO A 35 -9.43 -1.75 10.71
C PRO A 35 -10.22 -1.78 12.01
N SER A 36 -10.25 -2.95 12.67
CA SER A 36 -10.99 -3.10 13.93
C SER A 36 -10.29 -2.39 15.09
N VAL A 37 -8.97 -2.37 15.11
CA VAL A 37 -8.17 -1.65 16.12
C VAL A 37 -8.35 -0.15 15.93
N LEU A 38 -8.17 0.36 14.71
CA LEU A 38 -8.33 1.78 14.37
C LEU A 38 -9.74 2.28 14.72
N LYS A 39 -10.80 1.54 14.32
CA LYS A 39 -12.19 1.91 14.64
C LYS A 39 -12.48 1.96 16.14
N ARG A 40 -11.96 1.00 16.92
CA ARG A 40 -12.12 1.01 18.39
C ARG A 40 -11.40 2.18 19.06
N SER A 41 -10.36 2.71 18.42
CA SER A 41 -9.65 3.91 18.90
C SER A 41 -10.29 5.22 18.43
N GLY A 42 -11.45 5.18 17.77
CA GLY A 42 -12.20 6.36 17.34
C GLY A 42 -11.90 6.84 15.90
N VAL A 43 -11.10 6.10 15.13
CA VAL A 43 -10.77 6.48 13.74
C VAL A 43 -11.90 6.08 12.80
N ASN A 44 -12.38 7.02 11.97
CA ASN A 44 -13.30 6.74 10.88
C ASN A 44 -12.57 6.12 9.70
N VAL A 45 -12.67 4.80 9.53
CA VAL A 45 -11.96 4.01 8.51
C VAL A 45 -12.86 3.63 7.37
N PHE A 46 -12.43 3.94 6.15
CA PHE A 46 -13.08 3.65 4.86
C PHE A 46 -12.14 2.84 3.95
N TRP A 47 -12.63 2.44 2.78
CA TRP A 47 -11.95 1.60 1.82
C TRP A 47 -11.71 2.30 0.48
N GLY A 48 -10.61 1.98 -0.18
CA GLY A 48 -10.28 2.50 -1.52
C GLY A 48 -11.15 1.94 -2.63
N ASN A 49 -11.68 0.72 -2.49
CA ASN A 49 -12.57 0.02 -3.44
C ASN A 49 -11.99 -0.13 -4.85
N MET A 50 -10.72 -0.45 -4.94
CA MET A 50 -10.01 -0.64 -6.20
C MET A 50 -10.03 -2.11 -6.65
N ASP A 51 -9.66 -2.35 -7.91
CA ASP A 51 -9.44 -3.68 -8.42
C ASP A 51 -8.07 -4.22 -7.94
N SER A 52 -8.01 -5.54 -7.65
CA SER A 52 -6.78 -6.20 -7.20
C SER A 52 -5.69 -6.20 -8.28
N TRP A 53 -6.08 -6.25 -9.54
CA TRP A 53 -5.22 -6.36 -10.70
C TRP A 53 -5.47 -5.24 -11.74
N GLY A 54 -6.06 -4.13 -11.32
CA GLY A 54 -6.21 -2.94 -12.16
C GLY A 54 -4.87 -2.24 -12.40
N ASN A 55 -4.71 -1.59 -13.55
CA ASN A 55 -3.58 -0.70 -13.79
C ASN A 55 -3.68 0.55 -12.91
N ILE A 56 -2.62 1.38 -12.90
CA ILE A 56 -2.55 2.57 -12.04
C ILE A 56 -3.70 3.53 -12.32
N GLU A 57 -3.98 3.83 -13.59
CA GLU A 57 -4.99 4.81 -13.98
C GLU A 57 -6.41 4.38 -13.58
N THR A 58 -6.82 3.15 -13.91
CA THR A 58 -8.16 2.65 -13.57
C THR A 58 -8.39 2.53 -12.07
N ASN A 59 -7.35 2.13 -11.33
CA ASN A 59 -7.41 2.07 -9.87
C ASN A 59 -7.49 3.47 -9.25
N ALA A 60 -6.71 4.44 -9.75
CA ALA A 60 -6.80 5.82 -9.30
C ALA A 60 -8.19 6.43 -9.54
N GLN A 61 -8.83 6.13 -10.69
CA GLN A 61 -10.22 6.55 -10.97
C GLN A 61 -11.24 5.87 -10.03
N SER A 62 -11.00 4.63 -9.63
CA SER A 62 -11.83 3.95 -8.63
C SER A 62 -11.66 4.57 -7.25
N LEU A 63 -10.41 4.85 -6.86
CA LEU A 63 -10.08 5.54 -5.61
C LEU A 63 -10.65 6.97 -5.57
N GLN A 64 -10.66 7.68 -6.71
CA GLN A 64 -11.31 8.98 -6.86
C GLN A 64 -12.77 8.94 -6.42
N LYS A 65 -13.53 7.95 -6.92
CA LYS A 65 -14.94 7.76 -6.56
C LYS A 65 -15.12 7.46 -5.07
N SER A 66 -14.21 6.69 -4.49
CA SER A 66 -14.23 6.38 -3.06
C SER A 66 -13.93 7.62 -2.21
N VAL A 67 -12.96 8.45 -2.59
CA VAL A 67 -12.68 9.73 -1.93
C VAL A 67 -13.91 10.64 -1.97
N ASP A 68 -14.52 10.83 -3.14
CA ASP A 68 -15.72 11.67 -3.28
C ASP A 68 -16.89 11.15 -2.43
N ALA A 69 -17.10 9.83 -2.41
CA ALA A 69 -18.13 9.21 -1.57
C ALA A 69 -17.89 9.44 -0.06
N VAL A 70 -16.65 9.30 0.39
CA VAL A 70 -16.27 9.54 1.80
C VAL A 70 -16.46 11.01 2.17
N LEU A 71 -16.03 11.94 1.34
CA LEU A 71 -16.21 13.38 1.56
C LEU A 71 -17.70 13.74 1.64
N ASN A 72 -18.52 13.23 0.72
CA ASN A 72 -19.97 13.44 0.72
C ASN A 72 -20.66 12.83 1.96
N GLN A 73 -20.23 11.64 2.38
CA GLN A 73 -20.80 10.94 3.53
C GLN A 73 -20.45 11.62 4.86
N THR A 74 -19.23 12.16 4.98
CA THR A 74 -18.70 12.68 6.24
C THR A 74 -18.82 14.19 6.38
N GLY A 75 -18.99 14.91 5.28
CA GLY A 75 -18.92 16.37 5.24
C GLY A 75 -17.48 16.92 5.41
N ALA A 76 -16.47 16.05 5.44
CA ALA A 76 -15.08 16.46 5.57
C ALA A 76 -14.58 17.15 4.30
N SER A 77 -13.64 18.09 4.44
CA SER A 77 -13.03 18.79 3.30
C SER A 77 -11.91 17.99 2.64
N LYS A 78 -11.25 17.09 3.38
CA LYS A 78 -10.14 16.25 2.92
C LYS A 78 -10.23 14.85 3.53
N VAL A 79 -9.42 13.92 3.02
CA VAL A 79 -9.20 12.60 3.60
C VAL A 79 -7.72 12.35 3.86
N ASN A 80 -7.40 11.49 4.83
CA ASN A 80 -6.10 10.87 4.99
C ASN A 80 -6.09 9.51 4.27
N ILE A 81 -4.96 9.13 3.68
CA ILE A 81 -4.80 7.83 3.01
C ILE A 81 -3.62 7.08 3.66
N ILE A 82 -3.85 5.81 4.05
CA ILE A 82 -2.78 4.85 4.31
C ILE A 82 -2.87 3.79 3.22
N ALA A 83 -1.81 3.66 2.43
CA ALA A 83 -1.79 2.82 1.24
C ALA A 83 -0.68 1.78 1.30
N HIS A 84 -1.01 0.52 1.02
CA HIS A 84 -0.04 -0.59 0.97
C HIS A 84 0.37 -0.89 -0.47
N SER A 85 1.68 -1.14 -0.69
CA SER A 85 2.22 -1.65 -1.96
C SER A 85 1.84 -0.76 -3.15
N LYS A 86 1.39 -1.34 -4.28
CA LYS A 86 0.92 -0.61 -5.47
C LYS A 86 -0.14 0.45 -5.15
N GLY A 87 -0.96 0.26 -4.12
CA GLY A 87 -1.99 1.23 -3.73
C GLY A 87 -1.43 2.63 -3.44
N GLY A 88 -0.18 2.72 -2.97
CA GLY A 88 0.50 4.01 -2.80
C GLY A 88 0.81 4.70 -4.14
N ILE A 89 1.10 3.94 -5.19
CA ILE A 89 1.31 4.47 -6.54
C ILE A 89 -0.02 4.95 -7.14
N ASP A 90 -1.09 4.16 -6.96
CA ASP A 90 -2.44 4.51 -7.40
C ASP A 90 -2.91 5.82 -6.72
N ALA A 91 -2.63 5.98 -5.42
CA ALA A 91 -2.93 7.20 -4.67
C ALA A 91 -2.09 8.41 -5.15
N ARG A 92 -0.81 8.23 -5.46
CA ARG A 92 0.02 9.30 -6.03
C ARG A 92 -0.49 9.76 -7.40
N TYR A 93 -0.94 8.82 -8.26
CA TYR A 93 -1.56 9.16 -9.53
C TYR A 93 -2.85 9.97 -9.33
N LEU A 94 -3.69 9.58 -8.37
CA LEU A 94 -4.89 10.33 -7.99
C LEU A 94 -4.54 11.77 -7.61
N ILE A 95 -3.55 11.96 -6.74
CA ILE A 95 -3.15 13.28 -6.24
C ILE A 95 -2.61 14.15 -7.36
N SER A 96 -1.67 13.63 -8.15
CA SER A 96 -0.95 14.39 -9.18
C SER A 96 -1.73 14.45 -10.50
N SER A 97 -1.85 13.32 -11.22
CA SER A 97 -2.42 13.29 -12.57
C SER A 97 -3.93 13.56 -12.61
N LEU A 98 -4.70 13.14 -11.58
CA LEU A 98 -6.13 13.43 -11.51
C LEU A 98 -6.44 14.72 -10.73
N GLY A 99 -5.43 15.43 -10.22
CA GLY A 99 -5.56 16.75 -9.61
C GLY A 99 -6.30 16.78 -8.27
N TYR A 100 -6.22 15.70 -7.46
CA TYR A 100 -6.97 15.57 -6.19
C TYR A 100 -6.22 16.09 -4.96
N ALA A 101 -5.10 16.80 -5.13
CA ALA A 101 -4.31 17.31 -4.02
C ALA A 101 -5.12 18.13 -2.99
N ASN A 102 -6.09 18.91 -3.45
CA ASN A 102 -6.95 19.74 -2.59
C ASN A 102 -7.93 18.91 -1.73
N LYS A 103 -8.15 17.62 -2.04
CA LYS A 103 -9.02 16.71 -1.29
C LYS A 103 -8.27 15.70 -0.42
N ILE A 104 -6.94 15.65 -0.52
CA ILE A 104 -6.10 14.74 0.26
C ILE A 104 -5.28 15.58 1.25
N ALA A 105 -5.35 15.20 2.53
CA ALA A 105 -4.57 15.85 3.58
C ALA A 105 -3.18 15.20 3.72
N SER A 106 -3.15 13.87 3.72
CA SER A 106 -1.91 13.10 3.84
C SER A 106 -1.97 11.80 3.06
N LEU A 107 -0.79 11.34 2.62
CA LEU A 107 -0.56 10.01 2.06
C LEU A 107 0.59 9.34 2.83
N THR A 108 0.25 8.34 3.63
CA THR A 108 1.21 7.43 4.25
C THR A 108 1.30 6.15 3.43
N THR A 109 2.48 5.81 2.93
CA THR A 109 2.68 4.61 2.13
C THR A 109 3.44 3.53 2.91
N VAL A 110 2.98 2.27 2.79
CA VAL A 110 3.54 1.11 3.48
C VAL A 110 4.06 0.14 2.45
N SER A 111 5.38 -0.09 2.42
CA SER A 111 6.03 -0.98 1.45
C SER A 111 5.60 -0.71 -0.01
N THR A 112 5.50 0.57 -0.39
CA THR A 112 5.11 0.99 -1.73
C THR A 112 6.36 1.10 -2.63
N PRO A 113 6.35 0.53 -3.83
CA PRO A 113 7.51 0.53 -4.72
C PRO A 113 7.66 1.86 -5.50
N HIS A 114 7.97 2.95 -4.83
CA HIS A 114 8.10 4.28 -5.45
C HIS A 114 9.18 4.36 -6.53
N ARG A 115 10.18 3.47 -6.48
CA ARG A 115 11.25 3.38 -7.50
C ARG A 115 11.21 2.09 -8.30
N GLY A 116 10.07 1.34 -8.19
CA GLY A 116 9.85 0.07 -8.89
C GLY A 116 10.27 -1.15 -8.06
N VAL A 117 10.10 -2.30 -8.67
CA VAL A 117 10.32 -3.61 -8.05
C VAL A 117 11.39 -4.36 -8.84
N GLU A 118 12.55 -4.59 -8.25
CA GLU A 118 13.71 -5.20 -8.91
C GLU A 118 13.42 -6.61 -9.43
N ILE A 119 12.57 -7.37 -8.72
CA ILE A 119 12.17 -8.72 -9.16
C ILE A 119 11.24 -8.67 -10.39
N VAL A 120 10.50 -7.60 -10.58
CA VAL A 120 9.66 -7.41 -11.79
C VAL A 120 10.55 -7.27 -13.01
N ASP A 121 11.63 -6.49 -12.95
CA ASP A 121 12.57 -6.34 -14.05
C ASP A 121 13.20 -7.69 -14.43
N TYR A 122 13.58 -8.50 -13.43
CA TYR A 122 14.09 -9.84 -13.63
C TYR A 122 13.06 -10.75 -14.33
N ILE A 123 11.80 -10.76 -13.83
CA ILE A 123 10.73 -11.59 -14.40
C ILE A 123 10.36 -11.14 -15.82
N LEU A 124 10.34 -9.85 -16.11
CA LEU A 124 10.03 -9.31 -17.44
C LEU A 124 11.10 -9.69 -18.48
N GLY A 125 12.30 -10.09 -18.06
CA GLY A 125 13.32 -10.67 -18.93
C GLY A 125 12.93 -12.04 -19.52
N PHE A 126 11.94 -12.76 -18.96
CA PHE A 126 11.50 -14.06 -19.46
C PHE A 126 10.39 -13.94 -20.51
N LYS A 127 10.69 -14.26 -21.78
CA LYS A 127 9.74 -14.17 -22.90
C LYS A 127 8.46 -15.02 -22.72
N GLN A 128 8.54 -16.16 -22.00
CA GLN A 128 7.44 -17.08 -21.80
C GLN A 128 6.25 -16.47 -21.00
N ILE A 129 6.52 -15.51 -20.13
CA ILE A 129 5.50 -14.83 -19.32
C ILE A 129 4.71 -13.81 -20.14
N GLN A 130 5.21 -13.44 -21.31
CA GLN A 130 4.65 -12.40 -22.16
C GLN A 130 3.67 -12.92 -23.23
N THR A 131 3.33 -14.22 -23.21
CA THR A 131 2.45 -14.79 -24.24
C THR A 131 1.00 -14.28 -24.12
N PRO A 132 0.28 -14.06 -25.25
CA PRO A 132 -1.11 -13.62 -25.22
C PRO A 132 -2.03 -14.57 -24.46
N LEU A 133 -1.75 -15.86 -24.51
CA LEU A 133 -2.55 -16.88 -23.80
C LEU A 133 -2.38 -16.75 -22.29
N ALA A 134 -1.15 -16.60 -21.79
CA ALA A 134 -0.88 -16.40 -20.36
C ALA A 134 -1.57 -15.15 -19.82
N ARG A 135 -1.57 -14.06 -20.59
CA ARG A 135 -2.28 -12.81 -20.24
C ARG A 135 -3.79 -13.04 -20.11
N LYS A 136 -4.43 -13.66 -21.10
CA LYS A 136 -5.87 -13.95 -21.06
C LYS A 136 -6.29 -14.83 -19.90
N ILE A 137 -5.48 -15.84 -19.55
CA ILE A 137 -5.72 -16.70 -18.39
C ILE A 137 -5.66 -15.87 -17.10
N ALA A 138 -4.63 -15.04 -16.93
CA ALA A 138 -4.48 -14.18 -15.75
C ALA A 138 -5.64 -13.19 -15.61
N GLU A 139 -6.07 -12.55 -16.71
CA GLU A 139 -7.23 -11.65 -16.72
C GLU A 139 -8.54 -12.37 -16.35
N PHE A 140 -8.73 -13.59 -16.86
CA PHE A 140 -9.91 -14.41 -16.53
C PHE A 140 -9.94 -14.76 -15.04
N LEU A 141 -8.81 -15.21 -14.47
CA LEU A 141 -8.71 -15.52 -13.05
C LEU A 141 -8.94 -14.28 -12.17
N ALA A 142 -8.42 -13.12 -12.56
CA ALA A 142 -8.65 -11.87 -11.84
C ALA A 142 -10.14 -11.45 -11.88
N LYS A 143 -10.84 -11.65 -12.99
CA LYS A 143 -12.30 -11.45 -13.08
C LYS A 143 -13.08 -12.40 -12.17
N LEU A 144 -12.68 -13.66 -12.08
CA LEU A 144 -13.27 -14.60 -11.12
C LEU A 144 -13.02 -14.18 -9.67
N TYR A 145 -11.91 -13.51 -9.41
CA TYR A 145 -11.58 -12.90 -8.09
C TYR A 145 -12.43 -11.66 -7.80
N GLY A 146 -13.21 -11.16 -8.76
CA GLY A 146 -14.16 -10.05 -8.62
C GLY A 146 -13.64 -8.69 -9.07
N ASP A 147 -12.60 -8.65 -9.88
CA ASP A 147 -12.11 -7.41 -10.49
C ASP A 147 -13.02 -6.98 -11.65
N LYS A 148 -13.25 -5.67 -11.77
CA LYS A 148 -14.11 -5.09 -12.82
C LYS A 148 -13.37 -4.91 -14.13
N ALA A 149 -12.12 -4.43 -14.06
CA ALA A 149 -11.25 -4.14 -15.20
C ALA A 149 -9.81 -4.65 -14.96
N PRO A 150 -9.59 -5.98 -14.75
CA PRO A 150 -8.29 -6.51 -14.44
C PRO A 150 -7.33 -6.42 -15.62
N ASN A 151 -6.11 -6.00 -15.33
CA ASN A 151 -4.97 -6.03 -16.24
C ASN A 151 -3.71 -6.49 -15.51
N PRO A 152 -3.60 -7.78 -15.13
CA PRO A 152 -2.49 -8.27 -14.31
C PRO A 152 -1.11 -8.03 -14.94
N TYR A 153 -1.02 -8.14 -16.24
CA TYR A 153 0.23 -7.90 -16.98
C TYR A 153 0.61 -6.41 -16.95
N GLY A 154 -0.34 -5.51 -17.26
CA GLY A 154 -0.12 -4.06 -17.17
C GLY A 154 0.24 -3.63 -15.78
N ALA A 155 -0.54 -4.06 -14.77
CA ALA A 155 -0.28 -3.76 -13.37
C ALA A 155 1.11 -4.21 -12.90
N THR A 156 1.66 -5.30 -13.47
CA THR A 156 3.01 -5.76 -13.18
C THR A 156 4.06 -4.90 -13.89
N ILE A 157 3.87 -4.57 -15.18
CA ILE A 157 4.80 -3.71 -15.95
C ILE A 157 4.88 -2.32 -15.34
N ASP A 158 3.76 -1.77 -14.90
CA ASP A 158 3.68 -0.46 -14.25
C ASP A 158 4.67 -0.35 -13.07
N LEU A 159 4.97 -1.47 -12.40
CA LEU A 159 5.87 -1.53 -11.25
C LEU A 159 7.34 -1.84 -11.62
N SER A 160 7.71 -1.94 -12.91
CA SER A 160 9.12 -2.04 -13.28
C SER A 160 9.89 -0.77 -12.88
N THR A 161 11.20 -0.87 -12.63
CA THR A 161 12.00 0.30 -12.26
C THR A 161 12.01 1.36 -13.36
N LYS A 162 11.97 0.94 -14.63
CA LYS A 162 11.85 1.83 -15.77
C LYS A 162 10.51 2.60 -15.76
N SER A 163 9.38 1.88 -15.62
CA SER A 163 8.05 2.50 -15.61
C SER A 163 7.91 3.48 -14.44
N MET A 164 8.42 3.12 -13.27
CA MET A 164 8.36 3.97 -12.08
C MET A 164 9.23 5.22 -12.19
N LYS A 165 10.36 5.14 -12.90
CA LYS A 165 11.15 6.34 -13.20
C LYS A 165 10.36 7.33 -14.07
N GLU A 166 9.69 6.83 -15.10
CA GLU A 166 8.82 7.65 -15.97
C GLU A 166 7.60 8.18 -15.21
N PHE A 167 7.00 7.34 -14.36
CA PHE A 167 5.88 7.72 -13.49
C PHE A 167 6.26 8.89 -12.58
N ASN A 168 7.41 8.83 -11.91
CA ASN A 168 7.86 9.86 -10.98
C ASN A 168 8.09 11.22 -11.65
N LEU A 169 8.56 11.22 -12.91
CA LEU A 169 8.71 12.45 -13.69
C LEU A 169 7.36 13.10 -14.04
N LYS A 170 6.32 12.28 -14.28
CA LYS A 170 5.00 12.75 -14.69
C LYS A 170 4.08 13.07 -13.50
N ASN A 171 4.38 12.52 -12.32
CA ASN A 171 3.56 12.62 -11.13
C ASN A 171 4.37 13.18 -9.96
N PRO A 172 4.74 14.48 -10.00
CA PRO A 172 5.41 15.12 -8.88
C PRO A 172 4.49 15.19 -7.66
N ASP A 173 5.08 15.25 -6.47
CA ASP A 173 4.34 15.45 -5.24
C ASP A 173 3.77 16.87 -5.18
N SER A 174 2.56 17.01 -4.62
CA SER A 174 1.95 18.30 -4.34
C SER A 174 2.39 18.83 -2.98
N THR A 175 2.69 20.11 -2.89
CA THR A 175 2.99 20.79 -1.62
C THR A 175 1.79 20.89 -0.66
N ASP A 176 0.57 20.62 -1.14
CA ASP A 176 -0.67 20.68 -0.34
C ASP A 176 -0.96 19.37 0.40
N VAL A 177 -0.13 18.32 0.19
CA VAL A 177 -0.29 16.99 0.76
C VAL A 177 0.94 16.61 1.56
N TYR A 178 0.73 16.12 2.77
CA TYR A 178 1.81 15.55 3.58
C TYR A 178 2.09 14.10 3.13
N TYR A 179 3.36 13.80 2.82
CA TYR A 179 3.80 12.46 2.41
C TYR A 179 4.70 11.86 3.46
N CYS A 180 4.38 10.61 3.85
CA CYS A 180 5.19 9.78 4.74
C CYS A 180 5.25 8.36 4.19
N SER A 181 6.36 7.66 4.45
CA SER A 181 6.49 6.28 4.00
C SER A 181 7.15 5.39 5.06
N CYS A 182 6.86 4.10 4.98
CA CYS A 182 7.59 3.08 5.73
C CYS A 182 7.77 1.82 4.88
N CYS A 183 8.74 1.01 5.25
CA CYS A 183 8.98 -0.29 4.63
C CYS A 183 9.10 -1.36 5.72
N ALA A 184 8.35 -2.46 5.55
CA ALA A 184 8.65 -3.67 6.29
C ALA A 184 10.01 -4.22 5.84
N VAL A 185 10.76 -4.84 6.74
CA VAL A 185 12.00 -5.51 6.40
C VAL A 185 12.13 -6.82 7.17
N LEU A 186 12.39 -7.90 6.45
CA LEU A 186 12.75 -9.19 7.04
C LEU A 186 14.16 -9.15 7.63
N LYS A 187 14.40 -9.86 8.71
CA LYS A 187 15.73 -10.03 9.28
C LYS A 187 16.58 -10.97 8.42
N ASN A 188 15.94 -12.03 7.92
CA ASN A 188 16.55 -13.03 7.06
C ASN A 188 15.50 -13.76 6.20
N SER A 189 15.94 -14.58 5.24
CA SER A 189 15.07 -15.28 4.29
C SER A 189 14.23 -16.41 4.91
N PHE A 190 14.50 -16.83 6.14
CA PHE A 190 13.75 -17.89 6.82
C PHE A 190 12.58 -17.35 7.66
N ASP A 191 12.50 -16.03 7.87
CA ASP A 191 11.40 -15.42 8.62
C ASP A 191 10.06 -15.59 7.91
N ASP A 192 10.06 -15.58 6.56
CA ASP A 192 8.90 -15.94 5.73
C ASP A 192 9.35 -16.70 4.48
N LEU A 193 9.17 -18.02 4.52
CA LEU A 193 9.63 -18.93 3.44
C LEU A 193 8.95 -18.66 2.09
N SER A 194 7.77 -18.01 2.08
CA SER A 194 7.09 -17.63 0.83
C SER A 194 7.94 -16.66 0.00
N TYR A 195 8.80 -15.90 0.65
CA TYR A 195 9.66 -14.90 0.03
C TYR A 195 11.14 -15.29 -0.02
N PHE A 196 11.48 -16.56 0.29
CA PHE A 196 12.88 -16.99 0.40
C PHE A 196 13.72 -16.61 -0.83
N LEU A 197 13.25 -16.92 -2.04
CA LEU A 197 13.98 -16.65 -3.28
C LEU A 197 14.03 -15.15 -3.61
N THR A 198 12.90 -14.48 -3.53
CA THR A 198 12.80 -13.05 -3.86
C THR A 198 13.56 -12.19 -2.85
N TYR A 199 13.46 -12.51 -1.55
CA TYR A 199 14.24 -11.84 -0.50
C TYR A 199 15.74 -11.88 -0.78
N ASN A 200 16.29 -13.08 -1.07
CA ASN A 200 17.73 -13.24 -1.30
C ASN A 200 18.19 -12.53 -2.58
N TYR A 201 17.36 -12.54 -3.64
CA TYR A 201 17.65 -11.78 -4.85
C TYR A 201 17.70 -10.27 -4.55
N ILE A 202 16.65 -9.71 -3.96
CA ILE A 202 16.58 -8.28 -3.66
C ILE A 202 17.65 -7.88 -2.64
N LYS A 203 17.93 -8.72 -1.65
CA LYS A 203 19.01 -8.51 -0.69
C LYS A 203 20.35 -8.29 -1.35
N LYS A 204 20.62 -9.04 -2.43
CA LYS A 204 21.87 -8.95 -3.21
C LYS A 204 21.94 -7.67 -4.04
N VAL A 205 20.83 -7.21 -4.62
CA VAL A 205 20.81 -6.09 -5.58
C VAL A 205 20.46 -4.75 -4.97
N ALA A 206 19.64 -4.72 -3.88
CA ALA A 206 19.11 -3.50 -3.29
C ALA A 206 19.10 -3.48 -1.72
N GLY A 207 19.58 -4.54 -1.07
CA GLY A 207 19.76 -4.56 0.37
C GLY A 207 18.51 -4.92 1.17
N HIS A 208 18.19 -4.14 2.22
CA HIS A 208 17.04 -4.39 3.09
C HIS A 208 15.74 -4.43 2.30
N ASN A 209 14.90 -5.47 2.56
CA ASN A 209 13.64 -5.66 1.85
C ASN A 209 12.65 -6.49 2.67
N ASP A 210 11.38 -6.47 2.26
CA ASP A 210 10.28 -7.22 2.86
C ASP A 210 9.95 -8.53 2.13
N GLY A 211 10.81 -8.93 1.18
CA GLY A 211 10.63 -10.09 0.30
C GLY A 211 10.13 -9.73 -1.10
N ILE A 212 9.59 -8.52 -1.31
CA ILE A 212 9.14 -8.01 -2.61
C ILE A 212 9.68 -6.62 -2.88
N ILE A 213 9.62 -5.72 -1.89
CA ILE A 213 9.98 -4.31 -2.02
C ILE A 213 11.26 -4.05 -1.24
N SER A 214 12.23 -3.40 -1.88
CA SER A 214 13.43 -2.92 -1.21
C SER A 214 13.12 -1.65 -0.40
N ALA A 215 13.80 -1.48 0.72
CA ALA A 215 13.71 -0.27 1.53
C ALA A 215 14.03 0.99 0.71
N GLN A 216 15.03 0.88 -0.19
CA GLN A 216 15.41 1.95 -1.11
C GLN A 216 14.27 2.33 -2.06
N SER A 217 13.51 1.35 -2.57
CA SER A 217 12.36 1.62 -3.43
C SER A 217 11.18 2.21 -2.66
N ALA A 218 11.00 1.84 -1.39
CA ALA A 218 9.88 2.29 -0.56
C ALA A 218 10.09 3.67 0.06
N GLU A 219 11.31 4.18 0.12
CA GLU A 219 11.62 5.49 0.70
C GLU A 219 11.03 6.63 -0.12
N TRP A 220 10.12 7.42 0.50
CA TRP A 220 9.43 8.54 -0.14
C TRP A 220 8.90 9.56 0.88
N GLY A 221 8.74 10.81 0.44
CA GLY A 221 8.15 11.87 1.24
C GLY A 221 9.09 12.48 2.28
N GLU A 222 8.50 13.15 3.28
CA GLU A 222 9.24 13.91 4.29
C GLU A 222 9.86 13.04 5.38
N ASN A 223 9.17 11.91 5.71
CA ASN A 223 9.62 10.96 6.73
C ASN A 223 9.58 9.54 6.17
N PHE A 224 10.66 8.80 6.44
CA PHE A 224 10.78 7.39 6.12
C PHE A 224 11.30 6.60 7.31
N TYR A 225 10.71 5.43 7.58
CA TYR A 225 11.20 4.53 8.63
C TYR A 225 11.01 3.06 8.28
N LEU A 226 11.78 2.19 8.94
CA LEU A 226 11.73 0.74 8.73
C LEU A 226 10.94 0.07 9.86
N ILE A 227 10.10 -0.91 9.49
CA ILE A 227 9.40 -1.80 10.42
C ILE A 227 10.07 -3.17 10.32
N HIS A 228 10.87 -3.50 11.33
CA HIS A 228 11.69 -4.72 11.33
C HIS A 228 10.91 -5.95 11.77
N GLY A 229 11.05 -7.05 11.01
CA GLY A 229 10.55 -8.38 11.37
C GLY A 229 9.19 -8.73 10.76
N ALA A 230 8.78 -8.08 9.68
CA ALA A 230 7.60 -8.44 8.90
C ALA A 230 7.94 -8.55 7.41
N SER A 231 7.27 -9.47 6.72
CA SER A 231 7.28 -9.57 5.27
C SER A 231 6.24 -8.63 4.63
N HIS A 232 6.27 -8.54 3.29
CA HIS A 232 5.34 -7.74 2.49
C HIS A 232 3.86 -8.05 2.77
N ALA A 233 3.51 -9.32 2.97
CA ALA A 233 2.14 -9.72 3.33
C ALA A 233 1.86 -9.57 4.84
N GLU A 234 2.85 -9.75 5.68
CA GLU A 234 2.67 -9.67 7.13
C GLU A 234 2.39 -8.26 7.63
N ILE A 235 2.91 -7.24 6.94
CA ILE A 235 2.74 -5.84 7.33
C ILE A 235 1.28 -5.36 7.26
N VAL A 236 0.40 -6.07 6.60
CA VAL A 236 -1.06 -5.81 6.60
C VAL A 236 -1.83 -6.67 7.59
N ASP A 237 -1.15 -7.33 8.53
CA ASP A 237 -1.71 -8.19 9.59
C ASP A 237 -2.47 -9.43 9.05
N ILE A 238 -2.10 -9.94 7.87
CA ILE A 238 -2.79 -11.07 7.25
C ILE A 238 -2.78 -12.33 8.15
N LYS A 239 -1.73 -12.52 8.95
CA LYS A 239 -1.62 -13.63 9.91
C LYS A 239 -2.42 -13.41 11.20
N ARG A 240 -2.94 -12.23 11.46
CA ARG A 240 -3.77 -11.83 12.61
C ARG A 240 -3.17 -12.19 13.98
N LYS A 241 -1.87 -12.17 14.08
CA LYS A 241 -1.12 -12.44 15.31
C LYS A 241 0.13 -11.56 15.38
N SER A 242 0.73 -11.48 16.56
CA SER A 242 2.05 -10.85 16.67
C SER A 242 3.11 -11.70 15.98
N ILE A 243 4.03 -11.07 15.26
CA ILE A 243 5.09 -11.71 14.50
C ILE A 243 6.41 -11.36 15.19
N SER A 244 7.06 -12.34 15.79
CA SER A 244 8.34 -12.12 16.50
C SER A 244 8.30 -10.95 17.51
N GLY A 245 7.14 -10.76 18.17
CA GLY A 245 6.90 -9.66 19.12
C GLY A 245 6.37 -8.36 18.47
N LEU A 246 6.34 -8.24 17.16
CA LEU A 246 5.81 -7.08 16.44
C LEU A 246 4.28 -7.11 16.44
N ASN A 247 3.65 -6.02 16.88
CA ASN A 247 2.21 -5.80 16.85
C ASN A 247 1.83 -4.92 15.65
N ILE A 248 1.50 -5.54 14.51
CA ILE A 248 1.19 -4.81 13.27
C ILE A 248 0.08 -3.76 13.44
N PRO A 249 -1.10 -4.05 14.04
CA PRO A 249 -2.09 -3.00 14.29
C PRO A 249 -1.55 -1.83 15.13
N GLY A 250 -0.62 -2.08 16.04
CA GLY A 250 0.06 -1.05 16.80
C GLY A 250 0.94 -0.13 15.94
N GLU A 251 1.57 -0.66 14.91
CA GLU A 251 2.34 0.18 13.96
C GLU A 251 1.41 1.13 13.18
N TYR A 252 0.22 0.66 12.75
CA TYR A 252 -0.77 1.53 12.12
C TYR A 252 -1.36 2.58 13.08
N MET A 253 -1.49 2.26 14.37
CA MET A 253 -1.85 3.25 15.38
C MET A 253 -0.79 4.35 15.49
N LYS A 254 0.50 4.01 15.49
CA LYS A 254 1.59 5.01 15.49
C LYS A 254 1.54 5.92 14.26
N MET A 255 1.21 5.37 13.06
CA MET A 255 1.00 6.19 11.86
C MET A 255 -0.14 7.21 12.06
N VAL A 256 -1.25 6.77 12.65
CA VAL A 256 -2.39 7.65 12.97
C VAL A 256 -2.01 8.69 14.02
N GLU A 257 -1.28 8.32 15.07
CA GLU A 257 -0.79 9.23 16.11
C GLU A 257 0.17 10.29 15.53
N ASP A 258 1.04 9.90 14.58
CA ASP A 258 1.90 10.85 13.85
C ASP A 258 1.06 11.87 13.04
N LEU A 259 0.05 11.40 12.30
CA LEU A 259 -0.86 12.29 11.56
C LEU A 259 -1.58 13.27 12.49
N ILE A 260 -2.08 12.81 13.63
CA ILE A 260 -2.73 13.67 14.63
C ILE A 260 -1.75 14.72 15.17
N SER A 261 -0.52 14.33 15.48
CA SER A 261 0.50 15.25 15.99
C SER A 261 0.84 16.38 15.01
N LYS A 262 0.60 16.15 13.72
CA LYS A 262 0.79 17.09 12.61
C LYS A 262 -0.48 17.86 12.22
N GLY A 263 -1.61 17.59 12.90
CA GLY A 263 -2.87 18.32 12.71
C GLY A 263 -3.76 17.79 11.58
N PHE A 264 -3.55 16.54 11.14
CA PHE A 264 -4.34 15.87 10.10
C PHE A 264 -5.51 15.05 10.62
#